data_f26e466e3b619e579410f87d1124f616
#
_entry.id   f26e466e3b619e579410f87d1124f616
#
_cell.length_a   1.000
_cell.length_b   1.000
_cell.length_c   1.000
_cell.angle_alpha   90.00
_cell.angle_beta   90.00
_cell.angle_gamma   90.00
#
_symmetry.space_group_name_H-M   'P 1'
#
loop_
_entity.id
_entity.type
_entity.pdbx_description
1 polymer ?
#
loop_
_entity_poly.entity_id
_entity_poly.type
_entity_poly.pdbx_seq_one_letter_code
_entity_poly.pdbx_strand_id
1 'polypeptide(L)'
;MLRKKQKEIKREKTRRKKSKMNKWFNEKLERGNIRKHILRPIKKNRFLSFSRKLSITNWIILINFAIFIIVRLLMLSFGEDYIMDLVALKANSFFSGSYWTVFTSMFVHVLPVHLIFNMISLFFVGNFLERIVGRKKYLRFYIISGLFAGLFYVILSFYFGNTDIGAKIFVDPNIPAVGASGAIFGVAGLLAVLTPYMQIYFIIGPLIAIIIQLMLDKIIQNAAIVSFLNLIITIYIFFSIFAMFSFSDRVRKIAIPVAMPLWFLPFVAIPPLVIIGLIFPLPIGNTAHLGGLIAGLFYGYYLRQKYKKKTRILREHFREF
;
A
#
# COMPACT_ATOMS: atom_id res chain seq x y z
N MET A 1 -4.85 -31.83 -47.12
CA MET A 1 -6.08 -32.26 -46.42
C MET A 1 -5.80 -32.81 -45.04
N LEU A 2 -4.85 -33.68 -44.81
CA LEU A 2 -4.51 -34.32 -43.54
C LEU A 2 -4.09 -33.33 -42.40
N ARG A 3 -3.28 -32.29 -42.69
CA ARG A 3 -2.86 -31.28 -41.69
C ARG A 3 -4.04 -30.39 -41.16
N LYS A 4 -5.06 -30.15 -41.95
CA LYS A 4 -6.26 -29.44 -41.51
C LYS A 4 -7.08 -30.28 -40.53
N LYS A 5 -7.25 -31.57 -40.85
CA LYS A 5 -7.99 -32.53 -40.01
C LYS A 5 -7.29 -32.77 -38.65
N GLN A 6 -5.96 -32.82 -38.62
CA GLN A 6 -5.19 -32.91 -37.36
C GLN A 6 -5.30 -31.67 -36.49
N LYS A 7 -5.35 -30.45 -37.09
CA LYS A 7 -5.57 -29.20 -36.34
C LYS A 7 -6.96 -29.12 -35.72
N GLU A 8 -7.98 -29.61 -36.44
CA GLU A 8 -9.37 -29.64 -35.93
C GLU A 8 -9.51 -30.64 -34.78
N ILE A 9 -8.96 -31.84 -34.88
CA ILE A 9 -8.98 -32.84 -33.84
C ILE A 9 -8.24 -32.32 -32.58
N LYS A 10 -7.12 -31.60 -32.74
CA LYS A 10 -6.38 -31.00 -31.62
C LYS A 10 -7.16 -29.86 -30.95
N ARG A 11 -7.90 -29.04 -31.74
CA ARG A 11 -8.78 -27.99 -31.23
C ARG A 11 -9.98 -28.57 -30.47
N GLU A 12 -10.57 -29.63 -30.98
CA GLU A 12 -11.72 -30.30 -30.36
C GLU A 12 -11.32 -30.98 -29.04
N LYS A 13 -10.17 -31.69 -29.00
CA LYS A 13 -9.63 -32.26 -27.77
C LYS A 13 -9.33 -31.18 -26.72
N THR A 14 -8.83 -30.02 -27.15
CA THR A 14 -8.56 -28.90 -26.25
C THR A 14 -9.87 -28.29 -25.73
N ARG A 15 -10.89 -28.13 -26.57
CA ARG A 15 -12.24 -27.68 -26.17
C ARG A 15 -12.91 -28.64 -25.20
N ARG A 16 -12.87 -29.96 -25.43
CA ARG A 16 -13.43 -30.98 -24.52
C ARG A 16 -12.69 -31.01 -23.19
N LYS A 17 -11.36 -30.82 -23.18
CA LYS A 17 -10.57 -30.76 -21.93
C LYS A 17 -10.90 -29.48 -21.12
N LYS A 18 -11.11 -28.34 -21.80
CA LYS A 18 -11.52 -27.08 -21.19
C LYS A 18 -12.94 -27.15 -20.61
N SER A 19 -13.87 -27.78 -21.33
CA SER A 19 -15.25 -28.00 -20.88
C SER A 19 -15.34 -28.94 -19.65
N LYS A 20 -14.59 -30.08 -19.66
CA LYS A 20 -14.53 -30.98 -18.51
C LYS A 20 -13.90 -30.34 -17.29
N MET A 21 -12.89 -29.50 -17.48
CA MET A 21 -12.21 -28.77 -16.40
C MET A 21 -13.11 -27.69 -15.79
N ASN A 22 -13.89 -26.98 -16.61
CA ASN A 22 -14.87 -26.00 -16.15
C ASN A 22 -16.03 -26.67 -15.39
N LYS A 23 -16.52 -27.80 -15.90
CA LYS A 23 -17.56 -28.60 -15.23
C LYS A 23 -17.09 -29.12 -13.85
N TRP A 24 -15.89 -29.69 -13.78
CA TRP A 24 -15.28 -30.13 -12.53
C TRP A 24 -15.03 -28.99 -11.55
N PHE A 25 -14.63 -27.80 -12.06
CA PHE A 25 -14.39 -26.60 -11.25
C PHE A 25 -15.70 -26.04 -10.69
N ASN A 26 -16.76 -25.99 -11.51
CA ASN A 26 -18.08 -25.56 -11.07
C ASN A 26 -18.71 -26.56 -10.08
N GLU A 27 -18.60 -27.86 -10.32
CA GLU A 27 -19.05 -28.88 -9.37
C GLU A 27 -18.29 -28.84 -8.03
N LYS A 28 -16.99 -28.47 -8.03
CA LYS A 28 -16.22 -28.27 -6.79
C LYS A 28 -16.55 -26.96 -6.09
N LEU A 29 -16.91 -25.90 -6.85
CA LEU A 29 -17.44 -24.66 -6.29
C LEU A 29 -18.85 -24.87 -5.69
N GLU A 30 -19.68 -25.66 -6.34
CA GLU A 30 -21.04 -26.00 -5.85
C GLU A 30 -21.01 -26.97 -4.65
N ARG A 31 -20.08 -27.91 -4.59
CA ARG A 31 -19.91 -28.83 -3.43
C ARG A 31 -19.26 -28.18 -2.21
N GLY A 32 -19.13 -26.86 -2.16
CA GLY A 32 -19.20 -26.18 -0.88
C GLY A 32 -17.93 -26.03 -0.06
N ASN A 33 -16.70 -26.19 -0.59
CA ASN A 33 -15.51 -25.94 0.25
C ASN A 33 -14.81 -24.61 -0.01
N ILE A 34 -14.91 -24.05 -1.21
CA ILE A 34 -14.30 -22.72 -1.51
C ILE A 34 -15.31 -21.61 -1.18
N ARG A 35 -16.60 -21.78 -1.52
CA ARG A 35 -17.69 -20.86 -1.15
C ARG A 35 -17.85 -20.74 0.37
N LYS A 36 -17.71 -21.84 1.14
CA LYS A 36 -17.72 -21.82 2.61
C LYS A 36 -16.53 -21.07 3.22
N HIS A 37 -15.35 -21.03 2.57
CA HIS A 37 -14.21 -20.29 3.08
C HIS A 37 -14.19 -18.81 2.69
N ILE A 38 -14.78 -18.47 1.53
CA ILE A 38 -14.82 -17.09 1.02
C ILE A 38 -16.11 -16.38 1.46
N LEU A 39 -17.23 -17.10 1.58
CA LEU A 39 -18.55 -16.55 1.87
C LEU A 39 -19.21 -17.16 3.12
N ARG A 40 -18.48 -17.48 4.19
CA ARG A 40 -19.10 -17.88 5.44
C ARG A 40 -19.99 -16.74 5.93
N PRO A 41 -21.34 -16.91 6.00
CA PRO A 41 -22.21 -15.96 6.67
C PRO A 41 -21.78 -15.87 8.13
N ILE A 42 -21.68 -14.65 8.65
CA ILE A 42 -21.33 -14.36 10.04
C ILE A 42 -22.47 -14.89 10.91
N LYS A 43 -22.33 -16.10 11.49
CA LYS A 43 -23.23 -16.57 12.54
C LYS A 43 -23.03 -15.70 13.79
N LYS A 44 -24.07 -14.97 14.17
CA LYS A 44 -24.19 -14.16 15.38
C LYS A 44 -23.96 -15.01 16.64
N ASN A 45 -22.83 -14.88 17.31
CA ASN A 45 -22.70 -15.09 18.75
C ASN A 45 -21.51 -14.33 19.35
N ARG A 46 -21.88 -13.26 20.02
CA ARG A 46 -21.41 -12.56 21.22
C ARG A 46 -19.91 -12.22 21.44
N PHE A 47 -19.74 -11.11 22.09
CA PHE A 47 -18.61 -10.23 22.40
C PHE A 47 -17.19 -10.86 22.56
N LEU A 48 -17.07 -12.06 23.11
CA LEU A 48 -15.80 -12.80 23.21
C LEU A 48 -15.36 -13.49 21.91
N SER A 49 -16.25 -13.55 20.89
CA SER A 49 -15.91 -14.03 19.56
C SER A 49 -15.41 -12.93 18.63
N PHE A 50 -15.50 -11.66 19.04
CA PHE A 50 -15.10 -10.51 18.23
C PHE A 50 -13.58 -10.47 18.04
N SER A 51 -12.79 -10.66 19.09
CA SER A 51 -11.32 -10.64 19.00
C SER A 51 -10.73 -11.80 18.18
N ARG A 52 -11.37 -12.97 18.18
CA ARG A 52 -10.97 -14.09 17.29
C ARG A 52 -11.36 -13.89 15.82
N LYS A 53 -12.23 -12.92 15.51
CA LYS A 53 -12.76 -12.65 14.17
C LYS A 53 -12.04 -11.50 13.47
N LEU A 54 -11.32 -10.63 14.19
CA LEU A 54 -10.55 -9.56 13.58
C LEU A 54 -9.42 -10.14 12.73
N SER A 55 -9.24 -9.59 11.51
CA SER A 55 -8.09 -9.88 10.67
C SER A 55 -6.80 -9.38 11.34
N ILE A 56 -5.66 -9.94 10.97
CA ILE A 56 -4.35 -9.42 11.39
C ILE A 56 -4.18 -7.96 10.95
N THR A 57 -4.65 -7.64 9.75
CA THR A 57 -4.67 -6.28 9.22
C THR A 57 -5.38 -5.31 10.18
N ASN A 58 -6.57 -5.68 10.66
CA ASN A 58 -7.33 -4.82 11.58
C ASN A 58 -6.64 -4.69 12.94
N TRP A 59 -5.93 -5.73 13.42
CA TRP A 59 -5.09 -5.63 14.62
C TRP A 59 -3.93 -4.66 14.40
N ILE A 60 -3.24 -4.71 13.26
CA ILE A 60 -2.16 -3.76 12.93
C ILE A 60 -2.72 -2.33 12.90
N ILE A 61 -3.90 -2.10 12.32
CA ILE A 61 -4.56 -0.80 12.31
C ILE A 61 -4.81 -0.29 13.74
N LEU A 62 -5.40 -1.12 14.61
CA LEU A 62 -5.66 -0.75 16.01
C LEU A 62 -4.37 -0.44 16.77
N ILE A 63 -3.31 -1.22 16.56
CA ILE A 63 -2.00 -1.00 17.16
C ILE A 63 -1.43 0.35 16.72
N ASN A 64 -1.52 0.70 15.43
CA ASN A 64 -1.05 2.00 14.94
C ASN A 64 -1.82 3.18 15.56
N PHE A 65 -3.15 3.08 15.70
CA PHE A 65 -3.93 4.10 16.42
C PHE A 65 -3.53 4.22 17.89
N ALA A 66 -3.35 3.08 18.58
CA ALA A 66 -2.92 3.09 19.98
C ALA A 66 -1.52 3.71 20.14
N ILE A 67 -0.56 3.31 19.30
CA ILE A 67 0.80 3.87 19.31
C ILE A 67 0.77 5.37 18.99
N PHE A 68 -0.04 5.81 18.03
CA PHE A 68 -0.18 7.23 17.71
C PHE A 68 -0.60 8.04 18.94
N ILE A 69 -1.62 7.59 19.66
CA ILE A 69 -2.09 8.28 20.87
C ILE A 69 -0.98 8.29 21.93
N ILE A 70 -0.33 7.15 22.18
CA ILE A 70 0.75 7.04 23.18
C ILE A 70 1.91 7.97 22.81
N VAL A 71 2.39 7.95 21.57
CA VAL A 71 3.50 8.80 21.10
C VAL A 71 3.14 10.28 21.23
N ARG A 72 1.91 10.69 20.86
CA ARG A 72 1.48 12.09 21.05
C ARG A 72 1.45 12.52 22.52
N LEU A 73 0.99 11.67 23.42
CA LEU A 73 1.02 11.94 24.86
C LEU A 73 2.47 12.04 25.40
N LEU A 74 3.37 11.15 24.96
CA LEU A 74 4.77 11.21 25.34
C LEU A 74 5.46 12.47 24.81
N MET A 75 5.17 12.91 23.57
CA MET A 75 5.68 14.16 23.01
C MET A 75 5.26 15.38 23.84
N LEU A 76 4.02 15.39 24.35
CA LEU A 76 3.55 16.47 25.24
C LEU A 76 4.30 16.49 26.58
N SER A 77 4.74 15.34 27.09
CA SER A 77 5.40 15.23 28.40
C SER A 77 6.91 15.39 28.31
N PHE A 78 7.56 14.89 27.27
CA PHE A 78 9.02 14.80 27.16
C PHE A 78 9.62 15.62 26.00
N GLY A 79 8.78 16.25 25.18
CA GLY A 79 9.19 16.98 23.97
C GLY A 79 9.20 16.12 22.72
N GLU A 80 8.93 16.76 21.57
CA GLU A 80 8.81 16.08 20.29
C GLU A 80 10.17 15.51 19.83
N ASP A 81 11.24 16.30 19.90
CA ASP A 81 12.57 15.90 19.42
C ASP A 81 13.08 14.67 20.15
N TYR A 82 12.97 14.66 21.48
CA TYR A 82 13.41 13.53 22.30
C TYR A 82 12.68 12.23 21.94
N ILE A 83 11.37 12.29 21.80
CA ILE A 83 10.57 11.11 21.45
C ILE A 83 10.85 10.67 20.02
N MET A 84 11.00 11.62 19.08
CA MET A 84 11.35 11.29 17.69
C MET A 84 12.73 10.64 17.58
N ASP A 85 13.72 11.08 18.35
CA ASP A 85 15.04 10.44 18.39
C ASP A 85 14.98 9.00 18.91
N LEU A 86 14.04 8.71 19.80
CA LEU A 86 13.86 7.37 20.37
C LEU A 86 13.15 6.41 19.43
N VAL A 87 12.17 6.86 18.64
CA VAL A 87 11.25 5.96 17.90
C VAL A 87 11.29 6.07 16.38
N ALA A 88 11.77 7.21 15.84
CA ALA A 88 11.84 7.43 14.40
C ALA A 88 13.15 6.91 13.81
N LEU A 89 13.11 6.49 12.55
CA LEU A 89 14.26 5.96 11.85
C LEU A 89 15.04 7.10 11.18
N LYS A 90 16.24 7.39 11.68
CA LYS A 90 17.23 8.28 11.06
C LYS A 90 18.44 7.46 10.64
N ALA A 91 18.99 7.68 9.45
CA ALA A 91 20.10 6.88 8.97
C ALA A 91 21.35 7.03 9.86
N ASN A 92 21.71 8.27 10.26
CA ASN A 92 22.85 8.51 11.15
C ASN A 92 22.66 7.87 12.53
N SER A 93 21.47 8.00 13.14
CA SER A 93 21.17 7.39 14.46
C SER A 93 21.18 5.86 14.39
N PHE A 94 20.68 5.29 13.29
CA PHE A 94 20.72 3.84 13.08
C PHE A 94 22.15 3.30 13.08
N PHE A 95 23.05 3.90 12.30
CA PHE A 95 24.46 3.48 12.25
C PHE A 95 25.24 3.84 13.52
N SER A 96 24.70 4.76 14.35
CA SER A 96 25.23 5.07 15.69
C SER A 96 24.69 4.17 16.80
N GLY A 97 23.91 3.12 16.45
CA GLY A 97 23.46 2.10 17.41
C GLY A 97 21.95 2.03 17.67
N SER A 98 21.14 2.96 17.16
CA SER A 98 19.67 2.95 17.36
C SER A 98 18.96 1.95 16.42
N TYR A 99 19.39 0.70 16.40
CA TYR A 99 18.90 -0.34 15.47
C TYR A 99 17.43 -0.69 15.62
N TRP A 100 16.84 -0.53 16.80
CA TRP A 100 15.42 -0.82 17.06
C TRP A 100 14.49 0.11 16.26
N THR A 101 14.98 1.29 15.86
CA THR A 101 14.19 2.30 15.15
C THR A 101 13.70 1.81 13.79
N VAL A 102 14.36 0.84 13.16
CA VAL A 102 13.87 0.21 11.93
C VAL A 102 12.53 -0.51 12.14
N PHE A 103 12.28 -1.01 13.35
CA PHE A 103 11.02 -1.66 13.70
C PHE A 103 10.00 -0.67 14.26
N THR A 104 10.39 0.19 15.21
CA THR A 104 9.45 1.12 15.87
C THR A 104 8.86 2.12 14.90
N SER A 105 9.67 2.67 13.99
CA SER A 105 9.23 3.63 12.98
C SER A 105 8.10 3.14 12.10
N MET A 106 7.97 1.82 11.88
CA MET A 106 6.89 1.22 11.09
C MET A 106 5.48 1.45 11.68
N PHE A 107 5.40 1.77 12.97
CA PHE A 107 4.14 1.94 13.71
C PHE A 107 3.93 3.37 14.18
N VAL A 108 4.94 4.23 14.06
CA VAL A 108 4.89 5.62 14.49
C VAL A 108 4.34 6.51 13.37
N HIS A 109 3.47 7.45 13.75
CA HIS A 109 2.97 8.50 12.85
C HIS A 109 2.96 9.82 13.61
N VAL A 110 3.43 10.90 12.98
CA VAL A 110 3.43 12.25 13.58
C VAL A 110 2.15 12.99 13.24
N LEU A 111 1.76 12.99 11.97
CA LEU A 111 0.59 13.71 11.50
C LEU A 111 -0.67 12.81 11.47
N PRO A 112 -1.81 13.28 12.01
CA PRO A 112 -3.08 12.53 11.95
C PRO A 112 -3.47 12.13 10.52
N VAL A 113 -3.28 13.04 9.57
CA VAL A 113 -3.57 12.79 8.16
C VAL A 113 -2.72 11.63 7.60
N HIS A 114 -1.43 11.58 7.96
CA HIS A 114 -0.53 10.49 7.56
C HIS A 114 -0.99 9.15 8.13
N LEU A 115 -1.38 9.10 9.40
CA LEU A 115 -1.96 7.90 10.01
C LEU A 115 -3.21 7.45 9.25
N ILE A 116 -4.17 8.35 9.02
CA ILE A 116 -5.45 8.04 8.38
C ILE A 116 -5.21 7.44 6.98
N PHE A 117 -4.34 8.05 6.16
CA PHE A 117 -4.03 7.53 4.81
C PHE A 117 -3.40 6.15 4.85
N ASN A 118 -2.45 5.93 5.75
CA ASN A 118 -1.85 4.62 5.94
C ASN A 118 -2.91 3.58 6.36
N MET A 119 -3.76 3.92 7.32
CA MET A 119 -4.76 2.97 7.84
C MET A 119 -5.86 2.66 6.82
N ILE A 120 -6.31 3.63 6.03
CA ILE A 120 -7.25 3.40 4.92
C ILE A 120 -6.59 2.49 3.87
N SER A 121 -5.38 2.80 3.45
CA SER A 121 -4.64 1.98 2.48
C SER A 121 -4.46 0.56 2.99
N LEU A 122 -4.01 0.41 4.23
CA LEU A 122 -3.80 -0.88 4.88
C LEU A 122 -5.11 -1.67 5.01
N PHE A 123 -6.22 -0.99 5.34
CA PHE A 123 -7.53 -1.64 5.45
C PHE A 123 -7.93 -2.34 4.15
N PHE A 124 -7.75 -1.68 3.01
CA PHE A 124 -8.12 -2.26 1.71
C PHE A 124 -7.10 -3.29 1.22
N VAL A 125 -5.85 -2.87 1.01
CA VAL A 125 -4.85 -3.75 0.40
C VAL A 125 -4.40 -4.86 1.36
N GLY A 126 -4.31 -4.56 2.65
CA GLY A 126 -3.91 -5.52 3.68
C GLY A 126 -4.94 -6.62 3.88
N ASN A 127 -6.21 -6.26 4.11
CA ASN A 127 -7.29 -7.26 4.26
C ASN A 127 -7.45 -8.12 3.00
N PHE A 128 -7.25 -7.52 1.82
CA PHE A 128 -7.32 -8.25 0.57
C PHE A 128 -6.18 -9.27 0.44
N LEU A 129 -4.93 -8.85 0.69
CA LEU A 129 -3.78 -9.74 0.66
C LEU A 129 -3.88 -10.85 1.72
N GLU A 130 -4.32 -10.50 2.95
CA GLU A 130 -4.47 -11.47 4.04
C GLU A 130 -5.42 -12.62 3.67
N ARG A 131 -6.51 -12.32 2.92
CA ARG A 131 -7.43 -13.33 2.40
C ARG A 131 -6.78 -14.26 1.36
N ILE A 132 -5.86 -13.74 0.56
CA ILE A 132 -5.17 -14.51 -0.49
C ILE A 132 -4.10 -15.42 0.10
N VAL A 133 -3.21 -14.88 0.95
CA VAL A 133 -2.03 -15.62 1.43
C VAL A 133 -2.22 -16.27 2.79
N GLY A 134 -3.24 -15.85 3.55
CA GLY A 134 -3.56 -16.31 4.90
C GLY A 134 -2.81 -15.54 6.00
N ARG A 135 -3.41 -15.51 7.21
CA ARG A 135 -3.01 -14.68 8.36
C ARG A 135 -1.51 -14.74 8.69
N LYS A 136 -0.97 -15.96 8.87
CA LYS A 136 0.44 -16.14 9.30
C LYS A 136 1.44 -15.65 8.26
N LYS A 137 1.19 -15.94 6.97
CA LYS A 137 2.07 -15.49 5.87
C LYS A 137 1.99 -13.99 5.68
N TYR A 138 0.77 -13.43 5.78
CA TYR A 138 0.54 -12.00 5.70
C TYR A 138 1.33 -11.23 6.77
N LEU A 139 1.18 -11.61 8.06
CA LEU A 139 1.89 -10.94 9.15
C LEU A 139 3.42 -10.99 8.97
N ARG A 140 3.96 -12.19 8.67
CA ARG A 140 5.40 -12.33 8.43
C ARG A 140 5.87 -11.45 7.28
N PHE A 141 5.13 -11.45 6.19
CA PHE A 141 5.46 -10.65 5.03
C PHE A 141 5.38 -9.15 5.34
N TYR A 142 4.32 -8.69 6.01
CA TYR A 142 4.15 -7.28 6.41
C TYR A 142 5.35 -6.79 7.23
N ILE A 143 5.75 -7.54 8.26
CA ILE A 143 6.90 -7.17 9.11
C ILE A 143 8.20 -7.19 8.31
N ILE A 144 8.48 -8.28 7.56
CA ILE A 144 9.72 -8.40 6.78
C ILE A 144 9.83 -7.31 5.72
N SER A 145 8.74 -7.02 4.99
CA SER A 145 8.76 -5.97 3.97
C SER A 145 8.95 -4.58 4.55
N GLY A 146 8.37 -4.30 5.73
CA GLY A 146 8.58 -3.03 6.42
C GLY A 146 10.01 -2.87 6.97
N LEU A 147 10.57 -3.92 7.55
CA LEU A 147 11.98 -3.93 7.96
C LEU A 147 12.92 -3.74 6.77
N PHE A 148 12.67 -4.43 5.66
CA PHE A 148 13.44 -4.27 4.43
C PHE A 148 13.33 -2.84 3.88
N ALA A 149 12.12 -2.25 3.91
CA ALA A 149 11.89 -0.87 3.50
C ALA A 149 12.69 0.13 4.35
N GLY A 150 12.68 -0.05 5.67
CA GLY A 150 13.48 0.77 6.60
C GLY A 150 14.98 0.61 6.39
N LEU A 151 15.48 -0.63 6.23
CA LEU A 151 16.90 -0.88 5.93
C LEU A 151 17.30 -0.29 4.57
N PHE A 152 16.45 -0.41 3.56
CA PHE A 152 16.68 0.20 2.25
C PHE A 152 16.76 1.73 2.35
N TYR A 153 15.88 2.34 3.14
CA TYR A 153 15.92 3.77 3.44
C TYR A 153 17.23 4.19 4.10
N VAL A 154 17.63 3.56 5.21
CA VAL A 154 18.84 4.00 5.94
C VAL A 154 20.11 3.80 5.13
N ILE A 155 20.23 2.73 4.34
CA ILE A 155 21.38 2.47 3.49
C ILE A 155 21.50 3.57 2.42
N LEU A 156 20.42 3.83 1.67
CA LEU A 156 20.45 4.83 0.61
C LEU A 156 20.61 6.25 1.14
N SER A 157 19.94 6.59 2.23
CA SER A 157 20.07 7.90 2.86
C SER A 157 21.49 8.13 3.40
N PHE A 158 22.09 7.15 4.08
CA PHE A 158 23.42 7.26 4.66
C PHE A 158 24.51 7.45 3.60
N TYR A 159 24.49 6.64 2.55
CA TYR A 159 25.55 6.68 1.52
C TYR A 159 25.33 7.76 0.47
N PHE A 160 24.10 8.14 0.17
CA PHE A 160 23.79 9.02 -0.95
C PHE A 160 23.05 10.31 -0.55
N GLY A 161 22.53 10.42 0.68
CA GLY A 161 21.72 11.56 1.14
C GLY A 161 22.50 12.79 1.58
N ASN A 162 23.84 12.74 1.62
CA ASN A 162 24.69 13.83 2.14
C ASN A 162 24.97 14.96 1.14
N THR A 163 24.48 14.87 -0.09
CA THR A 163 24.62 15.91 -1.12
C THR A 163 23.28 16.57 -1.39
N ASP A 164 23.26 17.81 -1.93
CA ASP A 164 22.01 18.54 -2.22
C ASP A 164 21.06 17.76 -3.13
N ILE A 165 21.58 17.12 -4.17
CA ILE A 165 20.80 16.27 -5.08
C ILE A 165 20.44 14.96 -4.40
N GLY A 166 21.39 14.38 -3.68
CA GLY A 166 21.20 13.15 -2.93
C GLY A 166 20.10 13.27 -1.87
N ALA A 167 20.10 14.37 -1.10
CA ALA A 167 19.09 14.65 -0.11
C ALA A 167 17.67 14.75 -0.71
N LYS A 168 17.54 15.26 -1.93
CA LYS A 168 16.25 15.34 -2.64
C LYS A 168 15.75 13.97 -3.12
N ILE A 169 16.63 13.04 -3.44
CA ILE A 169 16.29 11.71 -3.97
C ILE A 169 16.23 10.67 -2.85
N PHE A 170 17.25 10.66 -1.99
CA PHE A 170 17.47 9.61 -0.98
C PHE A 170 17.17 10.04 0.46
N VAL A 171 16.84 11.33 0.65
CA VAL A 171 16.59 11.99 1.93
C VAL A 171 17.89 12.19 2.74
N ASP A 172 18.03 13.33 3.39
CA ASP A 172 19.14 13.61 4.32
C ASP A 172 19.18 12.58 5.46
N PRO A 173 20.37 12.05 5.83
CA PRO A 173 20.50 11.02 6.88
C PRO A 173 19.99 11.41 8.27
N ASN A 174 19.81 12.70 8.53
CA ASN A 174 19.29 13.20 9.81
C ASN A 174 17.75 13.37 9.82
N ILE A 175 17.11 13.32 8.64
CA ILE A 175 15.64 13.45 8.55
C ILE A 175 14.98 12.16 9.08
N PRO A 176 14.03 12.28 10.03
CA PRO A 176 13.34 11.13 10.57
C PRO A 176 12.33 10.55 9.58
N ALA A 177 12.33 9.23 9.42
CA ALA A 177 11.32 8.49 8.68
C ALA A 177 10.43 7.71 9.66
N VAL A 178 9.11 7.81 9.46
CA VAL A 178 8.08 7.11 10.23
C VAL A 178 6.92 6.70 9.34
N GLY A 179 6.18 5.69 9.74
CA GLY A 179 4.93 5.28 9.09
C GLY A 179 4.92 3.84 8.60
N ALA A 180 3.71 3.29 8.50
CA ALA A 180 3.47 1.94 7.99
C ALA A 180 3.65 1.83 6.46
N SER A 181 3.87 2.95 5.77
CA SER A 181 3.80 3.02 4.30
C SER A 181 4.81 2.12 3.59
N GLY A 182 6.02 1.95 4.11
CA GLY A 182 7.01 1.02 3.54
C GLY A 182 6.46 -0.42 3.45
N ALA A 183 5.85 -0.92 4.53
CA ALA A 183 5.21 -2.23 4.55
C ALA A 183 3.97 -2.28 3.64
N ILE A 184 3.17 -1.20 3.58
CA ILE A 184 1.99 -1.09 2.71
C ILE A 184 2.40 -1.14 1.23
N PHE A 185 3.48 -0.46 0.84
CA PHE A 185 4.04 -0.58 -0.52
C PHE A 185 4.53 -1.99 -0.82
N GLY A 186 5.06 -2.70 0.18
CA GLY A 186 5.36 -4.12 0.05
C GLY A 186 4.13 -4.96 -0.24
N VAL A 187 3.05 -4.75 0.52
CA VAL A 187 1.75 -5.40 0.28
C VAL A 187 1.22 -5.09 -1.12
N ALA A 188 1.28 -3.84 -1.54
CA ALA A 188 0.86 -3.41 -2.88
C ALA A 188 1.70 -4.03 -4.00
N GLY A 189 3.03 -4.08 -3.84
CA GLY A 189 3.95 -4.73 -4.77
C GLY A 189 3.68 -6.23 -4.91
N LEU A 190 3.41 -6.92 -3.80
CA LEU A 190 3.03 -8.33 -3.81
C LEU A 190 1.70 -8.55 -4.56
N LEU A 191 0.71 -7.71 -4.32
CA LEU A 191 -0.58 -7.77 -5.02
C LEU A 191 -0.43 -7.47 -6.51
N ALA A 192 0.45 -6.53 -6.91
CA ALA A 192 0.72 -6.22 -8.31
C ALA A 192 1.21 -7.44 -9.11
N VAL A 193 1.89 -8.39 -8.45
CA VAL A 193 2.31 -9.65 -9.07
C VAL A 193 1.23 -10.73 -9.01
N LEU A 194 0.50 -10.84 -7.89
CA LEU A 194 -0.48 -11.90 -7.69
C LEU A 194 -1.82 -11.62 -8.41
N THR A 195 -2.23 -10.35 -8.46
CA THR A 195 -3.50 -9.89 -9.05
C THR A 195 -3.27 -8.72 -10.01
N PRO A 196 -2.40 -8.86 -11.04
CA PRO A 196 -1.95 -7.75 -11.88
C PRO A 196 -3.09 -7.04 -12.63
N TYR A 197 -4.15 -7.76 -12.97
CA TYR A 197 -5.28 -7.22 -13.75
C TYR A 197 -6.42 -6.69 -12.88
N MET A 198 -6.29 -6.77 -11.55
CA MET A 198 -7.26 -6.14 -10.66
C MET A 198 -7.27 -4.63 -10.89
N GLN A 199 -8.44 -4.08 -11.17
CA GLN A 199 -8.61 -2.64 -11.35
C GLN A 199 -8.57 -1.94 -9.99
N ILE A 200 -7.76 -0.89 -9.93
CA ILE A 200 -7.71 0.05 -8.80
C ILE A 200 -7.99 1.45 -9.32
N TYR A 201 -8.50 2.31 -8.44
CA TYR A 201 -8.70 3.71 -8.76
C TYR A 201 -7.56 4.54 -8.18
N PHE A 202 -6.82 5.20 -9.06
CA PHE A 202 -5.86 6.22 -8.68
C PHE A 202 -6.56 7.59 -8.71
N ILE A 203 -6.53 8.30 -7.59
CA ILE A 203 -7.19 9.60 -7.48
C ILE A 203 -6.21 10.71 -7.82
N ILE A 204 -6.38 11.30 -9.00
CA ILE A 204 -5.49 12.35 -9.50
C ILE A 204 -5.81 13.71 -8.88
N GLY A 205 -7.07 13.98 -8.54
CA GLY A 205 -7.50 15.25 -8.00
C GLY A 205 -6.70 15.72 -6.77
N PRO A 206 -6.58 14.91 -5.70
CA PRO A 206 -5.75 15.23 -4.56
C PRO A 206 -4.27 15.44 -4.90
N LEU A 207 -3.71 14.68 -5.85
CA LEU A 207 -2.33 14.86 -6.27
C LEU A 207 -2.10 16.22 -6.95
N ILE A 208 -2.98 16.62 -7.86
CA ILE A 208 -2.96 17.96 -8.47
C ILE A 208 -3.10 19.03 -7.40
N ALA A 209 -4.02 18.85 -6.46
CA ALA A 209 -4.27 19.80 -5.38
C ALA A 209 -3.03 19.99 -4.50
N ILE A 210 -2.30 18.93 -4.17
CA ILE A 210 -1.03 19.01 -3.43
C ILE A 210 0.02 19.79 -4.24
N ILE A 211 0.15 19.53 -5.55
CA ILE A 211 1.08 20.28 -6.40
C ILE A 211 0.74 21.77 -6.43
N ILE A 212 -0.55 22.13 -6.58
CA ILE A 212 -0.99 23.52 -6.51
C ILE A 212 -0.64 24.13 -5.16
N GLN A 213 -0.89 23.42 -4.05
CA GLN A 213 -0.58 23.88 -2.70
C GLN A 213 0.92 24.19 -2.52
N LEU A 214 1.81 23.34 -3.05
CA LEU A 214 3.26 23.56 -3.03
C LEU A 214 3.73 24.75 -3.88
N MET A 215 2.92 25.17 -4.86
CA MET A 215 3.22 26.31 -5.73
C MET A 215 2.70 27.65 -5.17
N LEU A 216 1.69 27.63 -4.30
CA LEU A 216 1.01 28.85 -3.84
C LEU A 216 1.96 29.84 -3.15
N ASP A 217 2.83 29.37 -2.26
CA ASP A 217 3.80 30.19 -1.52
C ASP A 217 4.82 30.88 -2.44
N LYS A 218 5.05 30.31 -3.65
CA LYS A 218 5.99 30.86 -4.64
C LYS A 218 5.34 31.91 -5.56
N ILE A 219 4.00 31.82 -5.71
CA ILE A 219 3.26 32.66 -6.68
C ILE A 219 2.59 33.83 -5.97
N ILE A 220 2.08 33.63 -4.75
CA ILE A 220 1.28 34.60 -4.01
C ILE A 220 2.07 35.04 -2.78
N GLN A 221 2.38 36.33 -2.70
CA GLN A 221 3.13 36.90 -1.57
C GLN A 221 2.26 37.20 -0.32
N ASN A 222 0.94 37.28 -0.49
CA ASN A 222 0.03 37.57 0.62
C ASN A 222 -0.26 36.31 1.45
N ALA A 223 0.34 36.23 2.64
CA ALA A 223 0.23 35.09 3.54
C ALA A 223 -1.21 34.74 3.96
N ALA A 224 -2.09 35.73 4.11
CA ALA A 224 -3.49 35.49 4.49
C ALA A 224 -4.26 34.82 3.34
N ILE A 225 -4.04 35.26 2.11
CA ILE A 225 -4.61 34.63 0.91
C ILE A 225 -4.10 33.22 0.75
N VAL A 226 -2.81 33.01 0.90
CA VAL A 226 -2.18 31.67 0.80
C VAL A 226 -2.76 30.73 1.84
N SER A 227 -2.85 31.16 3.11
CA SER A 227 -3.44 30.34 4.18
C SER A 227 -4.90 29.98 3.92
N PHE A 228 -5.69 30.91 3.42
CA PHE A 228 -7.09 30.69 3.06
C PHE A 228 -7.23 29.67 1.90
N LEU A 229 -6.44 29.83 0.83
CA LEU A 229 -6.42 28.89 -0.29
C LEU A 229 -5.94 27.51 0.13
N ASN A 230 -4.90 27.41 0.95
CA ASN A 230 -4.40 26.16 1.50
C ASN A 230 -5.46 25.43 2.34
N LEU A 231 -6.27 26.16 3.09
CA LEU A 231 -7.41 25.58 3.82
C LEU A 231 -8.44 24.96 2.86
N ILE A 232 -8.83 25.70 1.81
CA ILE A 232 -9.80 25.21 0.81
C ILE A 232 -9.25 23.96 0.12
N ILE A 233 -8.00 23.98 -0.31
CA ILE A 233 -7.35 22.84 -0.98
C ILE A 233 -7.29 21.64 -0.03
N THR A 234 -6.94 21.84 1.22
CA THR A 234 -6.92 20.79 2.24
C THR A 234 -8.30 20.15 2.41
N ILE A 235 -9.35 20.97 2.52
CA ILE A 235 -10.74 20.49 2.58
C ILE A 235 -11.08 19.67 1.33
N TYR A 236 -10.72 20.15 0.13
CA TYR A 236 -10.93 19.40 -1.11
C TYR A 236 -10.20 18.05 -1.10
N ILE A 237 -8.94 17.99 -0.65
CA ILE A 237 -8.17 16.74 -0.56
C ILE A 237 -8.90 15.74 0.34
N PHE A 238 -9.30 16.14 1.55
CA PHE A 238 -10.06 15.28 2.46
C PHE A 238 -11.40 14.85 1.85
N PHE A 239 -12.16 15.79 1.31
CA PHE A 239 -13.45 15.49 0.69
C PHE A 239 -13.31 14.50 -0.48
N SER A 240 -12.30 14.66 -1.33
CA SER A 240 -12.04 13.78 -2.47
C SER A 240 -11.81 12.33 -2.06
N ILE A 241 -11.12 12.10 -0.93
CA ILE A 241 -10.88 10.76 -0.42
C ILE A 241 -12.18 10.12 0.05
N PHE A 242 -12.97 10.87 0.84
CA PHE A 242 -14.28 10.38 1.29
C PHE A 242 -15.27 10.22 0.14
N ALA A 243 -15.19 11.07 -0.90
CA ALA A 243 -16.00 10.98 -2.10
C ALA A 243 -15.86 9.62 -2.82
N MET A 244 -14.68 8.97 -2.74
CA MET A 244 -14.47 7.65 -3.33
C MET A 244 -15.33 6.54 -2.70
N PHE A 245 -15.78 6.73 -1.44
CA PHE A 245 -16.68 5.80 -0.76
C PHE A 245 -18.16 6.10 -1.00
N SER A 246 -18.47 7.17 -1.74
CA SER A 246 -19.86 7.52 -2.07
C SER A 246 -20.50 6.51 -3.02
N PHE A 247 -21.78 6.23 -2.83
CA PHE A 247 -22.60 5.46 -3.76
C PHE A 247 -22.95 6.25 -5.04
N SER A 248 -22.76 7.58 -5.02
CA SER A 248 -23.04 8.46 -6.15
C SER A 248 -21.83 8.60 -7.08
N ASP A 249 -21.97 8.23 -8.34
CA ASP A 249 -20.94 8.41 -9.37
C ASP A 249 -20.54 9.88 -9.55
N ARG A 250 -21.50 10.81 -9.39
CA ARG A 250 -21.22 12.27 -9.49
C ARG A 250 -20.28 12.72 -8.39
N VAL A 251 -20.47 12.24 -7.17
CA VAL A 251 -19.62 12.57 -6.03
C VAL A 251 -18.23 11.96 -6.20
N ARG A 252 -18.14 10.69 -6.63
CA ARG A 252 -16.83 10.04 -6.90
C ARG A 252 -15.99 10.77 -7.96
N LYS A 253 -16.63 11.33 -8.99
CA LYS A 253 -15.94 12.09 -10.06
C LYS A 253 -15.19 13.31 -9.55
N ILE A 254 -15.56 13.88 -8.39
CA ILE A 254 -14.85 15.01 -7.79
C ILE A 254 -13.39 14.66 -7.45
N ALA A 255 -13.11 13.43 -7.10
CA ALA A 255 -11.77 12.94 -6.83
C ALA A 255 -10.92 12.68 -8.09
N ILE A 256 -11.52 12.82 -9.28
CA ILE A 256 -10.91 12.50 -10.59
C ILE A 256 -10.30 11.09 -10.56
N PRO A 257 -11.11 10.04 -10.34
CA PRO A 257 -10.62 8.67 -10.28
C PRO A 257 -10.24 8.18 -11.68
N VAL A 258 -9.03 7.64 -11.80
CA VAL A 258 -8.56 6.96 -13.01
C VAL A 258 -8.40 5.50 -12.71
N ALA A 259 -9.16 4.66 -13.40
CA ALA A 259 -9.04 3.22 -13.30
C ALA A 259 -7.76 2.75 -13.99
N MET A 260 -6.97 1.94 -13.28
CA MET A 260 -5.77 1.33 -13.84
C MET A 260 -5.57 -0.08 -13.30
N PRO A 261 -4.95 -0.98 -14.07
CA PRO A 261 -4.61 -2.30 -13.56
C PRO A 261 -3.48 -2.22 -12.53
N LEU A 262 -3.56 -3.06 -11.52
CA LEU A 262 -2.66 -3.01 -10.36
C LEU A 262 -1.17 -3.22 -10.73
N TRP A 263 -0.87 -3.91 -11.84
CA TRP A 263 0.51 -4.05 -12.31
C TRP A 263 1.16 -2.70 -12.68
N PHE A 264 0.34 -1.68 -12.98
CA PHE A 264 0.83 -0.35 -13.33
C PHE A 264 1.20 0.50 -12.09
N LEU A 265 0.75 0.09 -10.89
CA LEU A 265 1.01 0.80 -9.63
C LEU A 265 2.49 1.18 -9.40
N PRO A 266 3.50 0.31 -9.64
CA PRO A 266 4.90 0.68 -9.46
C PRO A 266 5.33 1.93 -10.24
N PHE A 267 4.76 2.12 -11.41
CA PHE A 267 5.11 3.22 -12.32
C PHE A 267 4.44 4.55 -11.95
N VAL A 268 3.28 4.52 -11.31
CA VAL A 268 2.56 5.74 -10.89
C VAL A 268 2.78 6.10 -9.44
N ALA A 269 3.26 5.16 -8.62
CA ALA A 269 3.40 5.38 -7.20
C ALA A 269 4.76 5.98 -6.80
N ILE A 270 5.85 5.69 -7.51
CA ILE A 270 7.20 6.15 -7.13
C ILE A 270 7.76 7.21 -8.10
N PRO A 271 7.85 6.98 -9.44
CA PRO A 271 8.50 7.92 -10.33
C PRO A 271 7.95 9.35 -10.28
N PRO A 272 6.61 9.59 -10.26
CA PRO A 272 6.09 10.95 -10.16
C PRO A 272 6.48 11.65 -8.85
N LEU A 273 6.49 10.92 -7.72
CA LEU A 273 6.86 11.49 -6.42
C LEU A 273 8.35 11.82 -6.35
N VAL A 274 9.21 11.03 -6.99
CA VAL A 274 10.64 11.33 -7.10
C VAL A 274 10.85 12.57 -7.96
N ILE A 275 10.19 12.67 -9.13
CA ILE A 275 10.29 13.84 -10.02
C ILE A 275 9.80 15.10 -9.30
N ILE A 276 8.66 15.05 -8.61
CA ILE A 276 8.16 16.18 -7.83
C ILE A 276 9.13 16.53 -6.70
N GLY A 277 9.71 15.52 -6.02
CA GLY A 277 10.67 15.71 -4.94
C GLY A 277 11.97 16.41 -5.38
N LEU A 278 12.38 16.29 -6.65
CA LEU A 278 13.51 17.04 -7.20
C LEU A 278 13.25 18.54 -7.29
N ILE A 279 11.97 18.92 -7.47
CA ILE A 279 11.53 20.31 -7.65
C ILE A 279 11.09 20.91 -6.31
N PHE A 280 10.40 20.14 -5.50
CA PHE A 280 9.81 20.54 -4.21
C PHE A 280 10.29 19.62 -3.09
N PRO A 281 10.66 20.13 -1.91
CA PRO A 281 10.99 19.29 -0.76
C PRO A 281 9.71 18.59 -0.27
N LEU A 282 9.56 17.32 -0.62
CA LEU A 282 8.44 16.50 -0.15
C LEU A 282 8.86 15.73 1.11
N PRO A 283 8.09 15.79 2.20
CA PRO A 283 8.33 14.99 3.40
C PRO A 283 7.86 13.53 3.20
N ILE A 284 8.30 12.89 2.11
CA ILE A 284 7.88 11.55 1.71
C ILE A 284 9.10 10.66 1.63
N GLY A 285 9.09 9.57 2.37
CA GLY A 285 10.15 8.55 2.34
C GLY A 285 10.13 7.70 1.07
N ASN A 286 10.37 8.32 -0.11
CA ASN A 286 10.31 7.64 -1.41
C ASN A 286 11.20 6.39 -1.46
N THR A 287 12.36 6.42 -0.81
CA THR A 287 13.30 5.29 -0.74
C THR A 287 12.73 4.13 0.08
N ALA A 288 12.06 4.42 1.20
CA ALA A 288 11.37 3.39 1.99
C ALA A 288 10.20 2.77 1.19
N HIS A 289 9.44 3.59 0.48
CA HIS A 289 8.35 3.11 -0.39
C HIS A 289 8.89 2.20 -1.50
N LEU A 290 9.98 2.61 -2.15
CA LEU A 290 10.66 1.81 -3.18
C LEU A 290 11.17 0.49 -2.61
N GLY A 291 11.82 0.51 -1.45
CA GLY A 291 12.30 -0.69 -0.76
C GLY A 291 11.16 -1.67 -0.48
N GLY A 292 10.05 -1.19 0.09
CA GLY A 292 8.87 -2.01 0.32
C GLY A 292 8.31 -2.61 -0.97
N LEU A 293 8.14 -1.79 -1.99
CA LEU A 293 7.66 -2.21 -3.32
C LEU A 293 8.54 -3.33 -3.90
N ILE A 294 9.86 -3.16 -3.87
CA ILE A 294 10.85 -4.16 -4.32
C ILE A 294 10.66 -5.47 -3.55
N ALA A 295 10.59 -5.44 -2.21
CA ALA A 295 10.34 -6.63 -1.40
C ALA A 295 9.05 -7.34 -1.81
N GLY A 296 7.98 -6.57 -2.08
CA GLY A 296 6.69 -7.09 -2.54
C GLY A 296 6.76 -7.77 -3.90
N LEU A 297 7.40 -7.13 -4.87
CA LEU A 297 7.58 -7.67 -6.22
C LEU A 297 8.39 -8.97 -6.20
N PHE A 298 9.51 -9.00 -5.48
CA PHE A 298 10.34 -10.21 -5.36
C PHE A 298 9.60 -11.37 -4.68
N TYR A 299 8.94 -11.10 -3.55
CA TYR A 299 8.18 -12.15 -2.86
C TYR A 299 6.98 -12.62 -3.69
N GLY A 300 6.33 -11.70 -4.42
CA GLY A 300 5.26 -12.02 -5.36
C GLY A 300 5.74 -12.92 -6.49
N TYR A 301 6.89 -12.61 -7.07
CA TYR A 301 7.51 -13.45 -8.09
C TYR A 301 7.83 -14.85 -7.55
N TYR A 302 8.44 -14.94 -6.36
CA TYR A 302 8.69 -16.21 -5.67
C TYR A 302 7.40 -17.02 -5.49
N LEU A 303 6.33 -16.43 -4.96
CA LEU A 303 5.05 -17.11 -4.78
C LEU A 303 4.42 -17.55 -6.11
N ARG A 304 4.56 -16.74 -7.16
CA ARG A 304 4.10 -17.07 -8.51
C ARG A 304 4.81 -18.31 -9.05
N GLN A 305 6.11 -18.44 -8.86
CA GLN A 305 6.88 -19.61 -9.29
C GLN A 305 6.53 -20.84 -8.43
N LYS A 306 6.45 -20.66 -7.10
CA LYS A 306 6.18 -21.76 -6.17
C LYS A 306 4.76 -22.32 -6.29
N TYR A 307 3.77 -21.47 -6.56
CA TYR A 307 2.35 -21.82 -6.60
C TYR A 307 1.72 -21.54 -7.98
N LYS A 308 2.41 -21.87 -9.07
CA LYS A 308 2.06 -21.55 -10.48
C LYS A 308 0.57 -21.74 -10.82
N LYS A 309 -0.01 -22.89 -10.43
CA LYS A 309 -1.42 -23.19 -10.73
C LYS A 309 -2.39 -22.26 -10.01
N LYS A 310 -2.16 -22.03 -8.70
CA LYS A 310 -3.04 -21.16 -7.87
C LYS A 310 -2.96 -19.71 -8.29
N THR A 311 -1.75 -19.21 -8.51
CA THR A 311 -1.53 -17.82 -8.92
C THR A 311 -2.03 -17.56 -10.34
N ARG A 312 -1.99 -18.55 -11.25
CA ARG A 312 -2.58 -18.42 -12.58
C ARG A 312 -4.11 -18.28 -12.51
N ILE A 313 -4.79 -19.11 -11.71
CA ILE A 313 -6.24 -19.02 -11.53
C ILE A 313 -6.63 -17.66 -10.95
N LEU A 314 -5.88 -17.18 -9.94
CA LEU A 314 -6.12 -15.87 -9.34
C LEU A 314 -5.99 -14.73 -10.35
N ARG A 315 -4.96 -14.77 -11.21
CA ARG A 315 -4.73 -13.75 -12.25
C ARG A 315 -5.79 -13.78 -13.36
N GLU A 316 -6.18 -14.97 -13.80
CA GLU A 316 -7.25 -15.14 -14.81
C GLU A 316 -8.59 -14.61 -14.30
N HIS A 317 -8.90 -14.81 -13.00
CA HIS A 317 -10.13 -14.30 -12.39
C HIS A 317 -10.27 -12.78 -12.53
N PHE A 318 -9.19 -12.02 -12.30
CA PHE A 318 -9.22 -10.55 -12.42
C PHE A 318 -9.01 -10.04 -13.85
N ARG A 319 -8.79 -10.90 -14.83
CA ARG A 319 -8.68 -10.55 -16.25
C ARG A 319 -10.03 -10.57 -16.97
N GLU A 320 -11.01 -11.24 -16.40
CA GLU A 320 -12.36 -11.40 -17.00
C GLU A 320 -13.33 -10.28 -16.56
N PHE A 321 -12.90 -9.42 -15.65
CA PHE A 321 -13.59 -8.20 -15.18
C PHE A 321 -12.86 -6.94 -15.63
#